data_3365c2e70feb5535bfc8c0ddf4079b06
#
_entry.id   3365c2e70feb5535bfc8c0ddf4079b06
#
_cell.length_a   1.000
_cell.length_b   1.000
_cell.length_c   1.000
_cell.angle_alpha   90.00
_cell.angle_beta   90.00
_cell.angle_gamma   90.00
#
_symmetry.space_group_name_H-M   'P 1'
#
loop_
_entity.id
_entity.type
_entity.pdbx_description
1 polymer ?
#
loop_
_entity_poly.entity_id
_entity_poly.type
_entity_poly.pdbx_seq_one_letter_code
_entity_poly.pdbx_strand_id
1 'polypeptide(L)'
;MFAVLFLDTQHRLIEYAEMFQGTIDSAEVHPREVVKAALRHNAAAVIVSHNHPSGNPEPSAADQALTQRLREALGLVDVRVLDHVIVAGNATASFAERGLI
;
A
#
# COMPACT_ATOMS: atom_id res chain seq x y z
N MET A 1 -0.76 -11.66 -0.45
CA MET A 1 -1.11 -10.84 0.73
C MET A 1 -0.89 -9.38 0.41
N PHE A 2 -1.82 -8.55 0.80
CA PHE A 2 -1.70 -7.09 0.70
C PHE A 2 -1.84 -6.51 2.12
N ALA A 3 -0.84 -5.81 2.56
CA ALA A 3 -0.76 -5.30 3.92
C ALA A 3 -0.63 -3.78 3.92
N VAL A 4 -1.09 -3.17 4.99
CA VAL A 4 -1.02 -1.73 5.17
C VAL A 4 -0.44 -1.42 6.55
N LEU A 5 0.55 -0.53 6.58
CA LEU A 5 1.08 0.05 7.80
C LEU A 5 0.44 1.43 7.96
N PHE A 6 -0.28 1.60 9.06
CA PHE A 6 -0.95 2.87 9.39
C PHE A 6 -0.06 3.67 10.32
N LEU A 7 0.21 4.93 9.97
CA LEU A 7 1.19 5.76 10.64
C LEU A 7 0.55 7.06 11.13
N ASP A 8 1.09 7.59 12.23
CA ASP A 8 0.68 8.90 12.75
C ASP A 8 1.42 10.05 12.02
N THR A 9 1.18 11.28 12.46
CA THR A 9 1.79 12.47 11.84
C THR A 9 3.32 12.51 11.97
N GLN A 10 3.89 11.75 12.88
CA GLN A 10 5.34 11.63 13.06
C GLN A 10 5.90 10.37 12.42
N HIS A 11 5.10 9.71 11.58
CA HIS A 11 5.42 8.47 10.88
C HIS A 11 5.70 7.31 11.83
N ARG A 12 5.08 7.31 13.02
CA ARG A 12 5.16 6.19 13.95
C ARG A 12 4.04 5.20 13.63
N LEU A 13 4.35 3.92 13.77
CA LEU A 13 3.39 2.87 13.45
C LEU A 13 2.25 2.84 14.48
N ILE A 14 1.02 2.98 13.98
CA ILE A 14 -0.20 2.80 14.77
C ILE A 14 -0.65 1.36 14.70
N GLU A 15 -0.71 0.79 13.50
CA GLU A 15 -1.22 -0.56 13.27
C GLU A 15 -0.65 -1.13 11.99
N TYR A 16 -0.40 -2.43 11.98
CA TYR A 16 -0.10 -3.22 10.79
C TYR A 16 -1.30 -4.14 10.53
N ALA A 17 -1.83 -4.12 9.32
CA ALA A 17 -2.99 -4.94 8.96
C ALA A 17 -2.78 -5.66 7.64
N GLU A 18 -2.97 -6.97 7.63
CA GLU A 18 -3.05 -7.77 6.42
C GLU A 18 -4.50 -7.71 5.93
N MET A 19 -4.75 -6.83 4.98
CA MET A 19 -6.13 -6.49 4.61
C MET A 19 -6.71 -7.41 3.55
N PHE A 20 -5.87 -7.95 2.67
CA PHE A 20 -6.32 -8.86 1.61
C PHE A 20 -5.35 -10.04 1.56
N GLN A 21 -5.90 -11.25 1.62
CA GLN A 21 -5.12 -12.48 1.78
C GLN A 21 -4.93 -13.19 0.44
N GLY A 22 -3.94 -14.11 0.42
CA GLY A 22 -3.68 -14.97 -0.74
C GLY A 22 -2.91 -14.28 -1.84
N THR A 23 -2.97 -14.85 -3.05
CA THR A 23 -2.42 -14.24 -4.26
C THR A 23 -3.40 -13.17 -4.72
N ILE A 24 -2.98 -11.92 -4.61
CA ILE A 24 -3.84 -10.77 -4.85
C ILE A 24 -3.44 -10.12 -6.16
N ASP A 25 -4.39 -9.93 -7.09
CA ASP A 25 -4.20 -8.98 -8.17
C ASP A 25 -4.79 -7.61 -7.75
N SER A 26 -4.50 -6.58 -8.54
CA SER A 26 -4.89 -5.22 -8.19
C SER A 26 -6.42 -5.02 -8.16
N ALA A 27 -7.18 -5.87 -8.85
CA ALA A 27 -8.64 -5.75 -8.88
C ALA A 27 -9.29 -6.18 -7.56
N GLU A 28 -8.58 -6.95 -6.74
CA GLU A 28 -9.10 -7.44 -5.45
C GLU A 28 -8.80 -6.49 -4.29
N VAL A 29 -8.00 -5.47 -4.52
CA VAL A 29 -7.71 -4.45 -3.51
C VAL A 29 -8.70 -3.31 -3.68
N HIS A 30 -9.50 -3.09 -2.65
CA HIS A 30 -10.56 -2.08 -2.69
C HIS A 30 -10.11 -0.83 -1.90
N PRO A 31 -9.83 0.29 -2.59
CA PRO A 31 -9.42 1.53 -1.90
C PRO A 31 -10.39 1.96 -0.80
N ARG A 32 -11.68 1.73 -0.99
CA ARG A 32 -12.69 2.03 0.03
C ARG A 32 -12.38 1.36 1.37
N GLU A 33 -11.95 0.10 1.35
CA GLU A 33 -11.65 -0.63 2.59
C GLU A 33 -10.38 -0.09 3.26
N VAL A 34 -9.40 0.31 2.46
CA VAL A 34 -8.18 0.94 2.98
C VAL A 34 -8.51 2.29 3.62
N VAL A 35 -9.36 3.09 2.97
CA VAL A 35 -9.81 4.38 3.51
C VAL A 35 -10.52 4.18 4.85
N LYS A 36 -11.46 3.23 4.92
CA LYS A 36 -12.19 2.93 6.15
C LYS A 36 -11.22 2.56 7.29
N ALA A 37 -10.25 1.72 7.01
CA ALA A 37 -9.26 1.31 8.01
C ALA A 37 -8.38 2.48 8.45
N ALA A 38 -7.97 3.33 7.50
CA ALA A 38 -7.16 4.51 7.82
C ALA A 38 -7.91 5.46 8.75
N LEU A 39 -9.19 5.68 8.50
CA LEU A 39 -10.02 6.52 9.35
C LEU A 39 -10.25 5.90 10.72
N ARG A 40 -10.48 4.59 10.77
CA ARG A 40 -10.67 3.86 12.02
C ARG A 40 -9.43 3.95 12.93
N HIS A 41 -8.24 3.89 12.33
CA HIS A 41 -6.98 3.98 13.07
C HIS A 41 -6.49 5.42 13.23
N ASN A 42 -7.23 6.39 12.73
CA ASN A 42 -6.85 7.81 12.77
C ASN A 42 -5.44 8.02 12.18
N ALA A 43 -5.17 7.37 11.06
CA ALA A 43 -3.88 7.44 10.42
C ALA A 43 -3.68 8.76 9.67
N ALA A 44 -2.46 9.28 9.69
CA ALA A 44 -2.07 10.44 8.88
C ALA A 44 -1.36 10.02 7.59
N ALA A 45 -0.81 8.81 7.57
CA ALA A 45 -0.10 8.27 6.42
C ALA A 45 -0.16 6.75 6.42
N VAL A 46 0.11 6.15 5.27
CA VAL A 46 0.19 4.70 5.13
C VAL A 46 1.38 4.31 4.27
N ILE A 47 1.90 3.12 4.53
CA ILE A 47 2.79 2.40 3.61
C ILE A 47 2.04 1.11 3.25
N VAL A 48 1.93 0.81 1.95
CA VAL A 48 1.29 -0.42 1.51
C VAL A 48 2.34 -1.39 0.99
N SER A 49 2.06 -2.68 1.12
CA SER A 49 3.00 -3.72 0.73
C SER A 49 2.23 -4.93 0.20
N HIS A 50 2.77 -5.57 -0.83
CA HIS A 50 2.27 -6.87 -1.25
C HIS A 50 3.40 -7.71 -1.82
N ASN A 51 3.17 -9.02 -1.94
CA ASN A 51 4.18 -9.92 -2.45
C ASN A 51 3.84 -10.39 -3.87
N HIS A 52 4.88 -10.51 -4.69
CA HIS A 52 4.80 -11.09 -6.02
C HIS A 52 5.27 -12.54 -5.96
N PRO A 53 4.38 -13.51 -6.17
CA PRO A 53 4.77 -14.93 -6.08
C PRO A 53 5.74 -15.35 -7.16
N SER A 54 5.84 -14.59 -8.26
CA SER A 54 6.78 -14.89 -9.35
C SER A 54 8.25 -14.73 -8.94
N GLY A 55 8.55 -14.06 -7.85
CA GLY A 55 9.92 -13.75 -7.46
C GLY A 55 10.51 -12.51 -8.13
N ASN A 56 9.75 -11.85 -9.02
CA ASN A 56 10.17 -10.62 -9.69
C ASN A 56 9.55 -9.40 -8.98
N PRO A 57 10.35 -8.50 -8.38
CA PRO A 57 9.81 -7.37 -7.63
C PRO A 57 9.38 -6.19 -8.50
N GLU A 58 9.57 -6.26 -9.84
CA GLU A 58 9.24 -5.15 -10.71
C GLU A 58 7.76 -4.74 -10.59
N PRO A 59 7.47 -3.45 -10.36
CA PRO A 59 6.09 -2.96 -10.34
C PRO A 59 5.42 -3.16 -11.70
N SER A 60 4.26 -3.82 -11.71
CA SER A 60 3.46 -3.95 -12.92
C SER A 60 2.70 -2.66 -13.20
N ALA A 61 2.15 -2.54 -14.42
CA ALA A 61 1.27 -1.42 -14.74
C ALA A 61 0.03 -1.42 -13.83
N ALA A 62 -0.49 -2.60 -13.50
CA ALA A 62 -1.62 -2.73 -12.59
C ALA A 62 -1.28 -2.28 -11.18
N ASP A 63 -0.06 -2.59 -10.70
CA ASP A 63 0.42 -2.11 -9.40
C ASP A 63 0.49 -0.59 -9.34
N GLN A 64 0.99 0.02 -10.41
CA GLN A 64 1.09 1.47 -10.49
C GLN A 64 -0.28 2.13 -10.55
N ALA A 65 -1.21 1.57 -11.30
CA ALA A 65 -2.59 2.06 -11.36
C ALA A 65 -3.28 1.95 -10.00
N LEU A 66 -3.08 0.85 -9.29
CA LEU A 66 -3.63 0.66 -7.95
C LEU A 66 -3.08 1.70 -6.98
N THR A 67 -1.76 1.93 -7.02
CA THR A 67 -1.13 2.91 -6.15
C THR A 67 -1.70 4.31 -6.40
N GLN A 68 -1.93 4.68 -7.66
CA GLN A 68 -2.51 5.97 -8.00
C GLN A 68 -3.94 6.08 -7.46
N ARG A 69 -4.74 5.02 -7.58
CA ARG A 69 -6.10 4.99 -7.03
C ARG A 69 -6.11 5.14 -5.51
N LEU A 70 -5.18 4.47 -4.84
CA LEU A 70 -5.05 4.59 -3.38
C LEU A 70 -4.65 6.01 -2.97
N ARG A 71 -3.70 6.60 -3.68
CA ARG A 71 -3.27 7.98 -3.41
C ARG A 71 -4.42 8.96 -3.56
N GLU A 72 -5.22 8.81 -4.61
CA GLU A 72 -6.36 9.69 -4.85
C GLU A 72 -7.42 9.53 -3.76
N ALA A 73 -7.79 8.30 -3.43
CA ALA A 73 -8.82 8.04 -2.44
C ALA A 73 -8.40 8.49 -1.04
N LEU A 74 -7.19 8.14 -0.62
CA LEU A 74 -6.68 8.50 0.70
C LEU A 74 -6.40 10.01 0.80
N GLY A 75 -5.98 10.63 -0.30
CA GLY A 75 -5.75 12.07 -0.34
C GLY A 75 -7.01 12.88 -0.06
N LEU A 76 -8.18 12.36 -0.41
CA LEU A 76 -9.46 13.03 -0.14
C LEU A 76 -9.76 13.11 1.36
N VAL A 77 -9.16 12.27 2.17
CA VAL A 77 -9.32 12.27 3.63
C VAL A 77 -8.02 12.63 4.34
N ASP A 78 -7.12 13.30 3.64
CA ASP A 78 -5.85 13.83 4.17
C ASP A 78 -4.93 12.73 4.70
N VAL A 79 -4.94 11.56 4.07
CA VAL A 79 -4.02 10.47 4.38
C VAL A 79 -3.04 10.30 3.22
N ARG A 80 -1.75 10.34 3.51
CA ARG A 80 -0.69 10.25 2.50
C ARG A 80 -0.24 8.82 2.31
N VAL A 81 -0.03 8.41 1.06
CA VAL A 81 0.67 7.16 0.75
C VAL A 81 2.15 7.48 0.64
N LEU A 82 2.93 7.02 1.61
CA LEU A 82 4.38 7.31 1.65
C LEU A 82 5.17 6.38 0.75
N ASP A 83 4.74 5.14 0.63
CA ASP A 83 5.43 4.16 -0.21
C ASP A 83 4.51 2.98 -0.52
N HIS A 84 4.88 2.26 -1.56
CA HIS A 84 4.36 0.96 -1.91
C HIS A 84 5.57 0.05 -2.08
N VAL A 85 5.67 -0.99 -1.26
CA VAL A 85 6.81 -1.89 -1.27
C VAL A 85 6.36 -3.27 -1.78
N ILE A 86 6.96 -3.72 -2.86
CA ILE A 86 6.74 -5.06 -3.39
C ILE A 86 7.81 -5.98 -2.83
N VAL A 87 7.39 -7.12 -2.30
CA VAL A 87 8.28 -8.16 -1.78
C VAL A 87 8.23 -9.36 -2.72
N ALA A 88 9.38 -9.81 -3.21
CA ALA A 88 9.47 -10.94 -4.12
C ALA A 88 10.67 -11.80 -3.72
N GLY A 89 10.42 -12.87 -2.99
CA GLY A 89 11.50 -13.70 -2.43
C GLY A 89 12.38 -12.87 -1.52
N ASN A 90 13.67 -12.78 -1.87
CA ASN A 90 14.67 -11.99 -1.11
C ASN A 90 14.80 -10.55 -1.62
N ALA A 91 14.05 -10.17 -2.65
CA ALA A 91 14.14 -8.86 -3.26
C ALA A 91 12.96 -8.00 -2.87
N THR A 92 13.16 -6.68 -2.82
CA THR A 92 12.10 -5.71 -2.60
C THR A 92 12.21 -4.58 -3.61
N ALA A 93 11.09 -3.92 -3.89
CA ALA A 93 11.07 -2.73 -4.72
C ALA A 93 10.21 -1.67 -4.03
N SER A 94 10.78 -0.48 -3.87
CA SER A 94 10.11 0.67 -3.27
C SER A 94 9.68 1.63 -4.38
N PHE A 95 8.40 1.98 -4.42
CA PHE A 95 7.89 2.96 -5.38
C PHE A 95 8.50 4.34 -5.15
N ALA A 96 8.70 4.72 -3.88
CA ALA A 96 9.29 6.01 -3.55
C ALA A 96 10.73 6.09 -4.07
N GLU A 97 11.52 5.04 -3.88
CA GLU A 97 12.90 5.00 -4.38
C GLU A 97 12.97 5.05 -5.90
N ARG A 98 11.96 4.52 -6.58
CA ARG A 98 11.91 4.49 -8.04
C ARG A 98 11.26 5.73 -8.65
N GLY A 99 10.83 6.67 -7.83
CA GLY A 99 10.17 7.87 -8.30
C GLY A 99 8.76 7.64 -8.85
N LEU A 100 8.09 6.55 -8.42
CA LEU A 100 6.73 6.21 -8.85
C LEU A 100 5.67 6.79 -7.91
N ILE A 101 6.11 7.34 -6.81
CA ILE A 101 5.29 8.08 -5.85
C ILE A 101 5.89 9.46 -5.66
#